data_58027756f86da29572f55220e89152d0
#
_entry.id   58027756f86da29572f55220e89152d0
#
_cell.length_a   1.000
_cell.length_b   1.000
_cell.length_c   1.000
_cell.angle_alpha   90.00
_cell.angle_beta   90.00
_cell.angle_gamma   90.00
#
_symmetry.space_group_name_H-M   'P 1'
#
loop_
_entity.id
_entity.type
_entity.pdbx_description
1 polymer ?
#
loop_
_entity_poly.entity_id
_entity_poly.type
_entity_poly.pdbx_seq_one_letter_code
_entity_poly.pdbx_strand_id
1 'polypeptide(L)'
;MEKKLSAMPYAQAKVRMLSGCYHNELISYQTTVAAIRDGWLHIYGLYSATTRRHIGAYVKEYANIDYQLAKKLYNDGMKYNIYTGEVAPI
;
A
#
# COMPACT_ATOMS: atom_id res chain seq x y z
N MET A 1 -1.42 10.23 -12.88
CA MET A 1 -2.70 9.56 -13.12
C MET A 1 -3.18 8.91 -11.83
N GLU A 2 -4.47 8.97 -11.56
CA GLU A 2 -5.05 8.38 -10.35
C GLU A 2 -6.02 7.27 -10.74
N LYS A 3 -6.00 6.19 -9.95
CA LYS A 3 -6.90 5.06 -10.13
C LYS A 3 -7.60 4.74 -8.82
N LYS A 4 -8.80 4.17 -8.92
CA LYS A 4 -9.49 3.65 -7.74
C LYS A 4 -8.96 2.26 -7.40
N LEU A 5 -9.14 1.86 -6.15
CA LEU A 5 -8.87 0.48 -5.75
C LEU A 5 -9.89 -0.44 -6.40
N SER A 6 -9.43 -1.49 -7.06
CA SER A 6 -10.34 -2.40 -7.79
C SER A 6 -11.34 -3.09 -6.88
N ALA A 7 -10.91 -3.48 -5.67
CA ALA A 7 -11.78 -4.14 -4.70
C ALA A 7 -12.71 -3.17 -3.97
N MET A 8 -12.45 -1.87 -4.01
CA MET A 8 -13.21 -0.86 -3.28
C MET A 8 -13.40 0.40 -4.12
N PRO A 9 -14.10 0.30 -5.28
CA PRO A 9 -14.17 1.43 -6.22
C PRO A 9 -14.95 2.64 -5.70
N TYR A 10 -15.75 2.47 -4.64
CA TYR A 10 -16.52 3.56 -4.04
C TYR A 10 -15.87 4.11 -2.78
N ALA A 11 -14.71 3.60 -2.38
CA ALA A 11 -14.03 4.07 -1.19
C ALA A 11 -13.43 5.46 -1.39
N GLN A 12 -13.22 6.18 -0.28
CA GLN A 12 -12.51 7.46 -0.26
C GLN A 12 -11.00 7.20 -0.30
N ALA A 13 -10.57 6.47 -1.34
CA ALA A 13 -9.19 6.07 -1.52
C ALA A 13 -8.86 6.04 -3.01
N LYS A 14 -7.63 6.37 -3.33
CA LYS A 14 -7.15 6.35 -4.71
C LYS A 14 -5.66 6.01 -4.73
N VAL A 15 -5.21 5.50 -5.86
CA VAL A 15 -3.80 5.21 -6.09
C VAL A 15 -3.27 6.22 -7.10
N ARG A 16 -2.26 6.97 -6.69
CA ARG A 16 -1.56 7.90 -7.60
C ARG A 16 -0.43 7.13 -8.28
N MET A 17 -0.57 6.97 -9.59
CA MET A 17 0.43 6.26 -10.38
C MET A 17 1.53 7.24 -10.80
N LEU A 18 2.75 6.99 -10.36
CA LEU A 18 3.91 7.84 -10.68
C LEU A 18 4.71 7.23 -11.84
N SER A 19 5.03 5.93 -11.77
CA SER A 19 5.71 5.22 -12.83
C SER A 19 5.28 3.75 -12.84
N GLY A 20 3.98 3.51 -13.04
CA GLY A 20 3.43 2.16 -13.09
C GLY A 20 3.33 1.49 -11.73
N CYS A 21 3.30 0.14 -11.74
CA CYS A 21 3.04 -0.64 -10.52
C CYS A 21 4.20 -0.64 -9.54
N TYR A 22 5.41 -0.32 -10.00
CA TYR A 22 6.58 -0.32 -9.12
C TYR A 22 6.83 1.06 -8.48
N HIS A 23 6.05 2.08 -8.83
CA HIS A 23 6.20 3.42 -8.27
C HIS A 23 4.83 4.11 -8.24
N ASN A 24 4.15 4.01 -7.10
CA ASN A 24 2.82 4.58 -6.90
C ASN A 24 2.59 4.79 -5.42
N GLU A 25 1.48 5.45 -5.06
CA GLU A 25 1.16 5.69 -3.66
C GLU A 25 -0.34 5.59 -3.42
N LEU A 26 -0.70 5.10 -2.24
CA LEU A 26 -2.08 5.02 -1.79
C LEU A 26 -2.42 6.25 -0.98
N ILE A 27 -3.48 6.95 -1.40
CA ILE A 27 -4.02 8.08 -0.68
C ILE A 27 -5.37 7.65 -0.12
N SER A 28 -5.49 7.68 1.22
CA SER A 28 -6.71 7.38 1.94
C SER A 28 -7.26 8.70 2.44
N TYR A 29 -8.46 9.05 1.99
CA TYR A 29 -9.03 10.39 2.16
C TYR A 29 -8.08 11.42 1.54
N GLN A 30 -7.28 12.12 2.33
CA GLN A 30 -6.33 13.11 1.83
C GLN A 30 -4.89 12.83 2.30
N THR A 31 -4.66 11.64 2.86
CA THR A 31 -3.37 11.28 3.46
C THR A 31 -2.71 10.14 2.68
N THR A 32 -1.45 10.31 2.32
CA THR A 32 -0.67 9.21 1.77
C THR A 32 -0.33 8.25 2.90
N VAL A 33 -0.86 7.01 2.81
CA VAL A 33 -0.75 6.03 3.91
C VAL A 33 0.15 4.85 3.56
N ALA A 34 0.46 4.67 2.29
CA ALA A 34 1.35 3.62 1.82
C ALA A 34 1.89 4.00 0.46
N ALA A 35 3.01 3.41 0.06
CA ALA A 35 3.57 3.65 -1.27
C ALA A 35 4.42 2.46 -1.70
N ILE A 36 4.56 2.31 -3.02
CA ILE A 36 5.56 1.45 -3.62
C ILE A 36 6.56 2.36 -4.32
N ARG A 37 7.82 2.27 -3.93
CA ARG A 37 8.91 3.07 -4.48
C ARG A 37 10.01 2.15 -4.95
N ASP A 38 10.26 2.16 -6.26
CA ASP A 38 11.26 1.28 -6.90
C ASP A 38 11.06 -0.18 -6.53
N GLY A 39 9.79 -0.62 -6.48
CA GLY A 39 9.43 -1.97 -6.12
C GLY A 39 9.37 -2.27 -4.63
N TRP A 40 9.67 -1.30 -3.78
CA TRP A 40 9.61 -1.48 -2.33
C TRP A 40 8.33 -0.89 -1.75
N LEU A 41 7.55 -1.74 -1.09
CA LEU A 41 6.32 -1.35 -0.41
C LEU A 41 6.64 -0.79 0.96
N HIS A 42 6.14 0.41 1.23
CA HIS A 42 6.24 1.10 2.53
C HIS A 42 4.84 1.36 3.06
N ILE A 43 4.60 1.00 4.31
CA ILE A 43 3.37 1.35 5.02
C ILE A 43 3.70 2.47 5.99
N TYR A 44 3.05 3.62 5.84
CA TYR A 44 3.36 4.80 6.65
C TYR A 44 2.58 4.86 7.94
N GLY A 45 1.39 4.28 7.97
CA GLY A 45 0.58 4.23 9.18
C GLY A 45 -0.69 3.44 8.94
N LEU A 46 -1.27 2.90 10.01
CA LEU A 46 -2.50 2.11 9.90
C LEU A 46 -3.75 2.95 10.13
N TYR A 47 -3.63 4.04 10.88
CA TYR A 47 -4.69 5.03 11.10
C TYR A 47 -6.02 4.40 11.55
N SER A 48 -7.15 4.73 10.87
CA SER A 48 -8.48 4.27 11.23
C SER A 48 -8.77 2.88 10.65
N ALA A 49 -9.86 2.24 11.13
CA ALA A 49 -10.32 0.97 10.59
C ALA A 49 -10.61 1.05 9.09
N THR A 50 -11.17 2.18 8.61
CA THR A 50 -11.45 2.37 7.19
C THR A 50 -10.15 2.45 6.38
N THR A 51 -9.15 3.19 6.86
CA THR A 51 -7.85 3.27 6.20
C THR A 51 -7.17 1.91 6.16
N ARG A 52 -7.30 1.08 7.20
CA ARG A 52 -6.76 -0.28 7.20
C ARG A 52 -7.37 -1.14 6.11
N ARG A 53 -8.66 -0.98 5.82
CA ARG A 53 -9.32 -1.67 4.71
C ARG A 53 -8.77 -1.20 3.38
N HIS A 54 -8.51 0.10 3.23
CA HIS A 54 -7.88 0.66 2.03
C HIS A 54 -6.49 0.06 1.82
N ILE A 55 -5.69 -0.03 2.89
CA ILE A 55 -4.36 -0.61 2.84
C ILE A 55 -4.44 -2.09 2.43
N GLY A 56 -5.36 -2.85 3.02
CA GLY A 56 -5.55 -4.26 2.68
C GLY A 56 -5.87 -4.47 1.21
N ALA A 57 -6.78 -3.67 0.66
CA ALA A 57 -7.13 -3.75 -0.75
C ALA A 57 -5.94 -3.36 -1.64
N TYR A 58 -5.21 -2.32 -1.25
CA TYR A 58 -4.06 -1.82 -2.00
C TYR A 58 -2.92 -2.85 -2.06
N VAL A 59 -2.52 -3.40 -0.93
CA VAL A 59 -1.39 -4.34 -0.91
C VAL A 59 -1.74 -5.65 -1.60
N LYS A 60 -3.01 -6.05 -1.58
CA LYS A 60 -3.44 -7.23 -2.32
C LYS A 60 -3.36 -6.99 -3.82
N GLU A 61 -3.79 -5.84 -4.28
CA GLU A 61 -3.81 -5.50 -5.71
C GLU A 61 -2.41 -5.26 -6.27
N TYR A 62 -1.55 -4.53 -5.56
CA TYR A 62 -0.27 -4.06 -6.08
C TYR A 62 0.93 -4.86 -5.58
N ALA A 63 0.84 -5.52 -4.44
CA ALA A 63 1.95 -6.28 -3.86
C ALA A 63 1.65 -7.76 -3.71
N ASN A 64 0.43 -8.18 -3.95
CA ASN A 64 -0.02 -9.57 -3.83
C ASN A 64 0.24 -10.15 -2.44
N ILE A 65 0.04 -9.35 -1.41
CA ILE A 65 0.11 -9.77 -0.01
C ILE A 65 -1.20 -9.42 0.69
N ASP A 66 -1.43 -9.97 1.88
CA ASP A 66 -2.63 -9.65 2.64
C ASP A 66 -2.36 -8.55 3.67
N TYR A 67 -3.43 -8.07 4.30
CA TYR A 67 -3.35 -7.02 5.30
C TYR A 67 -2.54 -7.46 6.52
N GLN A 68 -2.61 -8.74 6.91
CA GLN A 68 -1.90 -9.22 8.10
C GLN A 68 -0.39 -9.09 7.93
N LEU A 69 0.12 -9.40 6.74
CA LEU A 69 1.53 -9.20 6.44
C LEU A 69 1.88 -7.71 6.40
N ALA A 70 1.04 -6.88 5.79
CA ALA A 70 1.25 -5.43 5.76
C ALA A 70 1.33 -4.85 7.17
N LYS A 71 0.44 -5.27 8.06
CA LYS A 71 0.43 -4.85 9.46
C LYS A 71 1.72 -5.25 10.17
N LYS A 72 2.17 -6.49 9.95
CA LYS A 72 3.41 -6.98 10.54
C LYS A 72 4.61 -6.17 10.04
N LEU A 73 4.68 -5.90 8.75
CA LEU A 73 5.75 -5.08 8.17
C LEU A 73 5.79 -3.69 8.82
N TYR A 74 4.64 -3.07 8.97
CA TYR A 74 4.56 -1.76 9.61
C TYR A 74 5.04 -1.82 11.07
N ASN A 75 4.55 -2.80 11.83
CA ASN A 75 4.90 -2.93 13.25
C ASN A 75 6.38 -3.22 13.45
N ASP A 76 7.01 -3.93 12.52
CA ASP A 76 8.42 -4.30 12.59
C ASP A 76 9.34 -3.25 11.95
N GLY A 77 8.79 -2.18 11.36
CA GLY A 77 9.58 -1.15 10.71
C GLY A 77 10.28 -1.63 9.44
N MET A 78 9.61 -2.48 8.67
CA MET A 78 10.19 -3.15 7.50
C MET A 78 9.49 -2.72 6.21
N LYS A 79 10.24 -2.78 5.10
CA LYS A 79 9.70 -2.64 3.75
C LYS A 79 9.75 -3.98 3.05
N TYR A 80 8.92 -4.13 2.00
CA TYR A 80 8.72 -5.39 1.29
C TYR A 80 8.95 -5.19 -0.21
N ASN A 81 9.81 -6.02 -0.81
CA ASN A 81 10.04 -5.95 -2.26
C ASN A 81 8.96 -6.76 -2.98
N ILE A 82 8.17 -6.10 -3.83
CA ILE A 82 7.03 -6.73 -4.49
C ILE A 82 7.44 -7.74 -5.58
N TYR A 83 8.69 -7.70 -6.03
CA TYR A 83 9.18 -8.61 -7.07
C TYR A 83 9.90 -9.83 -6.49
N THR A 84 10.67 -9.65 -5.43
CA THR A 84 11.51 -10.71 -4.87
C THR A 84 10.93 -11.30 -3.60
N GLY A 85 10.00 -10.62 -2.92
CA GLY A 85 9.51 -11.01 -1.62
C GLY A 85 10.48 -10.71 -0.49
N GLU A 86 11.57 -10.02 -0.78
CA GLU A 86 12.57 -9.67 0.22
C GLU A 86 12.03 -8.65 1.22
N VAL A 87 12.41 -8.78 2.49
CA VAL A 87 12.04 -7.86 3.56
C VAL A 87 13.30 -7.21 4.09
N ALA A 88 13.27 -5.89 4.28
CA ALA A 88 14.43 -5.13 4.73
C ALA A 88 13.98 -3.99 5.66
N PRO A 89 14.84 -3.53 6.58
CA PRO A 89 14.52 -2.36 7.42
C PRO A 89 14.31 -1.11 6.56
N ILE A 90 13.39 -0.28 7.01
CA ILE A 90 13.16 1.01 6.37
C ILE A 90 14.32 1.95 6.67
#